data_d93fc1c50e4d1b2a74f21661880568a1
#
_entry.id   d93fc1c50e4d1b2a74f21661880568a1
#
_cell.length_a   1.000
_cell.length_b   1.000
_cell.length_c   1.000
_cell.angle_alpha   90.00
_cell.angle_beta   90.00
_cell.angle_gamma   90.00
#
_symmetry.space_group_name_H-M   'P 1'
#
loop_
_entity.id
_entity.type
_entity.pdbx_description
1 polymer ?
#
loop_
_entity_poly.entity_id
_entity_poly.type
_entity_poly.pdbx_seq_one_letter_code
_entity_poly.pdbx_strand_id
1 'polypeptide(L)'
;LSFLGAGVWQHHVPAVVDEIVGRTEFATNVWGSYQSDHGRNQTWFEFSSQLGALLNLDVVQLPVYSWGCAIGHAIRMAQRITGRSRVLVSELSDPERISVIQTYCQPTEMDSHIEVQLVSVDPLSGRLDISDLASKMGDDVAAVYFENPSYLGTIETEAAKIASMARSAGAETIVGVDPLSLGVITAPGDYGADIVTGPVQPLGVHMQCGGGVGGFIASRDEEKYVLEYNGFLVSIVETIQNGQVGFGLACPHQNSYGSREHGKDWTGNSTYLWAIAGAVYMSLLGPEGFREVGNL
;
A
#
# COMPACT_ATOMS: atom_id res chain seq x y z
N LEU A 1 3.89 -18.07 -21.93
CA LEU A 1 3.30 -17.98 -20.58
C LEU A 1 4.31 -18.52 -19.57
N SER A 2 4.55 -17.76 -18.50
CA SER A 2 5.34 -18.19 -17.35
C SER A 2 4.41 -18.51 -16.19
N PHE A 3 4.68 -19.60 -15.48
CA PHE A 3 3.95 -19.99 -14.28
C PHE A 3 4.83 -19.90 -13.03
N LEU A 4 5.92 -19.14 -13.08
CA LEU A 4 6.85 -19.00 -11.96
C LEU A 4 6.24 -18.24 -10.78
N GLY A 5 5.33 -17.29 -11.04
CA GLY A 5 4.67 -16.51 -9.98
C GLY A 5 5.65 -15.58 -9.24
N ALA A 6 5.76 -15.76 -7.94
CA ALA A 6 6.64 -15.01 -7.05
C ALA A 6 6.29 -13.51 -6.90
N GLY A 7 5.01 -13.14 -7.07
CA GLY A 7 4.53 -11.78 -6.88
C GLY A 7 5.09 -10.75 -7.85
N VAL A 8 5.50 -11.19 -9.05
CA VAL A 8 5.97 -10.35 -10.14
C VAL A 8 5.05 -10.55 -11.34
N TRP A 9 4.53 -9.46 -11.88
CA TRP A 9 3.57 -9.49 -12.99
C TRP A 9 4.29 -9.27 -14.31
N GLN A 10 4.16 -10.22 -15.23
CA GLN A 10 4.51 -10.02 -16.62
C GLN A 10 3.30 -9.38 -17.31
N HIS A 11 3.30 -8.07 -17.45
CA HIS A 11 2.23 -7.29 -18.07
C HIS A 11 2.78 -6.44 -19.21
N HIS A 12 1.90 -5.93 -20.05
CA HIS A 12 2.26 -5.00 -21.09
C HIS A 12 2.55 -3.63 -20.49
N VAL A 13 3.74 -3.09 -20.75
CA VAL A 13 4.10 -1.72 -20.42
C VAL A 13 4.07 -0.89 -21.69
N PRO A 14 3.13 0.05 -21.85
CA PRO A 14 3.06 0.91 -23.03
C PRO A 14 4.28 1.80 -23.18
N ALA A 15 4.77 1.99 -24.41
CA ALA A 15 5.96 2.78 -24.71
C ALA A 15 5.91 4.23 -24.16
N VAL A 16 4.71 4.79 -24.02
CA VAL A 16 4.52 6.13 -23.43
C VAL A 16 4.98 6.19 -21.97
N VAL A 17 4.89 5.09 -21.22
CA VAL A 17 5.38 5.03 -19.84
C VAL A 17 6.88 5.24 -19.82
N ASP A 18 7.63 4.51 -20.65
CA ASP A 18 9.09 4.64 -20.75
C ASP A 18 9.50 6.04 -21.24
N GLU A 19 8.79 6.59 -22.22
CA GLU A 19 9.03 7.93 -22.73
C GLU A 19 8.88 9.00 -21.63
N ILE A 20 7.83 8.93 -20.81
CA ILE A 20 7.57 9.91 -19.76
C ILE A 20 8.55 9.72 -18.59
N VAL A 21 8.75 8.50 -18.13
CA VAL A 21 9.69 8.19 -17.02
C VAL A 21 11.13 8.58 -17.37
N GLY A 22 11.51 8.48 -18.66
CA GLY A 22 12.84 8.86 -19.15
C GLY A 22 13.10 10.35 -19.23
N ARG A 23 12.10 11.21 -19.02
CA ARG A 23 12.28 12.67 -19.11
C ARG A 23 13.07 13.23 -17.95
N THR A 24 13.95 14.17 -18.25
CA THR A 24 14.86 14.75 -17.25
C THR A 24 14.16 15.53 -16.15
N GLU A 25 12.99 16.12 -16.43
CA GLU A 25 12.18 16.80 -15.42
C GLU A 25 11.69 15.90 -14.30
N PHE A 26 11.58 14.59 -14.53
CA PHE A 26 11.20 13.59 -13.51
C PHE A 26 12.41 12.94 -12.82
N ALA A 27 13.58 13.01 -13.41
CA ALA A 27 14.81 12.42 -12.88
C ALA A 27 15.57 13.35 -11.92
N THR A 28 14.90 14.31 -11.29
CA THR A 28 15.48 15.22 -10.29
C THR A 28 15.57 14.57 -8.92
N ASN A 29 16.35 15.15 -8.02
CA ASN A 29 16.37 14.66 -6.63
C ASN A 29 15.05 14.93 -5.90
N VAL A 30 14.82 14.22 -4.80
CA VAL A 30 13.56 14.31 -4.02
C VAL A 30 13.29 15.72 -3.49
N TRP A 31 14.35 16.41 -3.09
CA TRP A 31 14.28 17.75 -2.52
C TRP A 31 14.55 18.85 -3.55
N GLY A 32 14.43 18.58 -4.84
CA GLY A 32 14.69 19.51 -5.92
C GLY A 32 14.27 20.95 -5.66
N SER A 33 14.42 21.82 -6.62
CA SER A 33 13.96 23.20 -6.45
C SER A 33 12.45 23.30 -6.76
N TYR A 34 11.76 24.21 -6.07
CA TYR A 34 10.36 24.48 -6.33
C TYR A 34 10.09 24.93 -7.78
N GLN A 35 11.09 25.45 -8.48
CA GLN A 35 10.98 25.82 -9.88
C GLN A 35 10.97 24.61 -10.82
N SER A 36 11.57 23.50 -10.44
CA SER A 36 11.72 22.31 -11.28
C SER A 36 10.75 21.18 -10.92
N ASP A 37 10.11 21.23 -9.75
CA ASP A 37 9.42 20.07 -9.18
C ASP A 37 7.89 20.15 -9.27
N HIS A 38 7.32 21.25 -9.75
CA HIS A 38 5.87 21.42 -9.82
C HIS A 38 5.17 20.31 -10.62
N GLY A 39 5.68 19.99 -11.82
CA GLY A 39 5.12 18.94 -12.65
C GLY A 39 5.25 17.56 -12.02
N ARG A 40 6.37 17.28 -11.37
CA ARG A 40 6.59 16.04 -10.65
C ARG A 40 5.64 15.90 -9.47
N ASN A 41 5.50 16.93 -8.64
CA ASN A 41 4.60 16.91 -7.49
C ASN A 41 3.14 16.75 -7.93
N GLN A 42 2.74 17.38 -9.02
CA GLN A 42 1.43 17.17 -9.63
C GLN A 42 1.25 15.71 -10.05
N THR A 43 2.22 15.12 -10.75
CA THR A 43 2.14 13.72 -11.20
C THR A 43 2.08 12.76 -10.02
N TRP A 44 2.80 13.02 -8.95
CA TRP A 44 2.70 12.25 -7.71
C TRP A 44 1.33 12.35 -7.05
N PHE A 45 0.74 13.56 -7.04
CA PHE A 45 -0.61 13.76 -6.57
C PHE A 45 -1.64 13.00 -7.43
N GLU A 46 -1.45 13.03 -8.76
CA GLU A 46 -2.31 12.29 -9.69
C GLU A 46 -2.19 10.77 -9.50
N PHE A 47 -0.98 10.25 -9.28
CA PHE A 47 -0.79 8.84 -8.89
C PHE A 47 -1.60 8.50 -7.64
N SER A 48 -1.44 9.28 -6.57
CA SER A 48 -2.13 9.04 -5.30
C SER A 48 -3.65 9.13 -5.46
N SER A 49 -4.14 10.10 -6.22
CA SER A 49 -5.57 10.31 -6.45
C SER A 49 -6.20 9.19 -7.29
N GLN A 50 -5.53 8.75 -8.36
CA GLN A 50 -6.03 7.66 -9.22
C GLN A 50 -6.05 6.33 -8.45
N LEU A 51 -4.99 6.04 -7.72
CA LEU A 51 -4.93 4.82 -6.92
C LEU A 51 -5.92 4.86 -5.76
N GLY A 52 -6.06 6.01 -5.09
CA GLY A 52 -7.06 6.22 -4.06
C GLY A 52 -8.49 5.98 -4.57
N ALA A 53 -8.81 6.51 -5.76
CA ALA A 53 -10.11 6.26 -6.40
C ALA A 53 -10.34 4.77 -6.71
N LEU A 54 -9.31 4.04 -7.16
CA LEU A 54 -9.39 2.60 -7.42
C LEU A 54 -9.63 1.79 -6.12
N LEU A 55 -9.04 2.23 -5.02
CA LEU A 55 -9.13 1.60 -3.70
C LEU A 55 -10.38 2.03 -2.90
N ASN A 56 -11.07 3.09 -3.32
CA ASN A 56 -12.05 3.85 -2.54
C ASN A 56 -11.49 4.30 -1.18
N LEU A 57 -10.30 4.90 -1.21
CA LEU A 57 -9.60 5.49 -0.06
C LEU A 57 -9.06 6.87 -0.41
N ASP A 58 -8.84 7.69 0.61
CA ASP A 58 -8.56 9.11 0.42
C ASP A 58 -7.07 9.44 0.30
N VAL A 59 -6.22 8.69 1.02
CA VAL A 59 -4.79 8.98 1.15
C VAL A 59 -3.97 7.80 0.66
N VAL A 60 -3.03 8.08 -0.25
CA VAL A 60 -2.03 7.11 -0.74
C VAL A 60 -0.67 7.77 -0.66
N GLN A 61 0.27 7.15 0.07
CA GLN A 61 1.64 7.65 0.11
C GLN A 61 2.43 7.26 -1.15
N LEU A 62 3.50 7.99 -1.42
CA LEU A 62 4.46 7.60 -2.45
C LEU A 62 5.08 6.24 -2.14
N PRO A 63 5.39 5.43 -3.17
CA PRO A 63 5.74 4.03 -2.98
C PRO A 63 6.95 3.79 -2.09
N VAL A 64 6.84 2.79 -1.22
CA VAL A 64 7.94 2.15 -0.51
C VAL A 64 8.60 1.07 -1.39
N TYR A 65 9.65 0.38 -0.88
CA TYR A 65 10.53 -0.49 -1.69
C TYR A 65 9.83 -1.69 -2.31
N SER A 66 8.85 -2.29 -1.63
CA SER A 66 8.12 -3.47 -2.11
C SER A 66 6.77 -3.62 -1.42
N TRP A 67 5.94 -4.55 -1.91
CA TRP A 67 4.68 -4.88 -1.25
C TRP A 67 4.90 -5.41 0.17
N GLY A 68 5.85 -6.33 0.38
CA GLY A 68 6.18 -6.82 1.71
C GLY A 68 6.60 -5.71 2.67
N CYS A 69 7.40 -4.73 2.21
CA CYS A 69 7.72 -3.55 3.00
C CYS A 69 6.48 -2.71 3.33
N ALA A 70 5.57 -2.53 2.37
CA ALA A 70 4.32 -1.81 2.60
C ALA A 70 3.48 -2.47 3.71
N ILE A 71 3.39 -3.80 3.70
CA ILE A 71 2.69 -4.56 4.75
C ILE A 71 3.37 -4.37 6.10
N GLY A 72 4.70 -4.54 6.17
CA GLY A 72 5.46 -4.36 7.40
C GLY A 72 5.25 -2.98 8.01
N HIS A 73 5.30 -1.94 7.18
CA HIS A 73 5.01 -0.57 7.64
C HIS A 73 3.55 -0.38 8.06
N ALA A 74 2.58 -0.94 7.33
CA ALA A 74 1.16 -0.87 7.71
C ALA A 74 0.89 -1.54 9.07
N ILE A 75 1.51 -2.67 9.34
CA ILE A 75 1.43 -3.35 10.65
C ILE A 75 2.02 -2.47 11.75
N ARG A 76 3.17 -1.83 11.52
CA ARG A 76 3.79 -0.91 12.48
C ARG A 76 2.97 0.36 12.67
N MET A 77 2.29 0.86 11.63
CA MET A 77 1.29 1.93 11.77
C MET A 77 0.15 1.48 12.71
N ALA A 78 -0.44 0.33 12.46
CA ALA A 78 -1.52 -0.21 13.29
C ALA A 78 -1.08 -0.43 14.76
N GLN A 79 0.15 -0.91 14.97
CA GLN A 79 0.74 -1.06 16.31
C GLN A 79 0.80 0.30 17.05
N ARG A 80 1.27 1.37 16.39
CA ARG A 80 1.34 2.70 17.00
C ARG A 80 -0.05 3.31 17.24
N ILE A 81 -0.98 3.12 16.29
CA ILE A 81 -2.37 3.61 16.39
C ILE A 81 -3.11 2.96 17.56
N THR A 82 -2.98 1.64 17.71
CA THR A 82 -3.73 0.88 18.73
C THR A 82 -2.99 0.77 20.06
N GLY A 83 -1.68 0.94 20.07
CA GLY A 83 -0.82 0.66 21.24
C GLY A 83 -0.70 -0.81 21.57
N ARG A 84 -1.03 -1.72 20.63
CA ARG A 84 -1.08 -3.18 20.83
C ARG A 84 0.05 -3.85 20.07
N SER A 85 0.43 -5.07 20.46
CA SER A 85 1.66 -5.72 20.01
C SER A 85 1.48 -7.10 19.38
N ARG A 86 0.29 -7.46 18.93
CA ARG A 86 0.05 -8.70 18.19
C ARG A 86 -0.66 -8.44 16.87
N VAL A 87 -0.25 -9.12 15.79
CA VAL A 87 -0.90 -9.08 14.49
C VAL A 87 -1.34 -10.48 14.06
N LEU A 88 -2.56 -10.57 13.55
CA LEU A 88 -3.10 -11.79 12.97
C LEU A 88 -2.91 -11.74 11.44
N VAL A 89 -2.20 -12.72 10.89
CA VAL A 89 -1.85 -12.78 9.47
C VAL A 89 -2.41 -14.05 8.85
N SER A 90 -3.12 -13.93 7.72
CA SER A 90 -3.60 -15.10 7.00
C SER A 90 -2.44 -15.99 6.55
N GLU A 91 -2.49 -17.29 6.80
CA GLU A 91 -1.50 -18.26 6.31
C GLU A 91 -1.48 -18.40 4.78
N LEU A 92 -2.50 -17.90 4.07
CA LEU A 92 -2.53 -17.81 2.60
C LEU A 92 -1.85 -16.56 2.04
N SER A 93 -1.15 -15.80 2.85
CA SER A 93 -0.25 -14.76 2.34
C SER A 93 0.98 -15.39 1.71
N ASP A 94 1.56 -14.70 0.73
CA ASP A 94 2.81 -15.12 0.09
C ASP A 94 3.91 -15.38 1.13
N PRO A 95 4.62 -16.53 1.06
CA PRO A 95 5.69 -16.88 1.99
C PRO A 95 6.81 -15.83 2.10
N GLU A 96 7.16 -15.17 0.98
CA GLU A 96 8.16 -14.09 1.01
C GLU A 96 7.63 -12.88 1.76
N ARG A 97 6.36 -12.49 1.56
CA ARG A 97 5.74 -11.41 2.32
C ARG A 97 5.63 -11.72 3.80
N ILE A 98 5.28 -12.96 4.16
CA ILE A 98 5.30 -13.41 5.57
C ILE A 98 6.71 -13.25 6.17
N SER A 99 7.76 -13.65 5.44
CA SER A 99 9.15 -13.47 5.88
C SER A 99 9.52 -11.99 6.10
N VAL A 100 9.07 -11.11 5.20
CA VAL A 100 9.28 -9.66 5.37
C VAL A 100 8.51 -9.12 6.56
N ILE A 101 7.24 -9.54 6.76
CA ILE A 101 6.45 -9.18 7.95
C ILE A 101 7.20 -9.58 9.22
N GLN A 102 7.73 -10.79 9.28
CA GLN A 102 8.52 -11.26 10.41
C GLN A 102 9.75 -10.39 10.65
N THR A 103 10.44 -9.99 9.60
CA THR A 103 11.60 -9.08 9.70
C THR A 103 11.22 -7.72 10.30
N TYR A 104 10.05 -7.19 9.97
CA TYR A 104 9.57 -5.91 10.51
C TYR A 104 9.03 -6.00 11.94
N CYS A 105 8.59 -7.17 12.37
CA CYS A 105 7.78 -7.35 13.58
C CYS A 105 8.47 -8.13 14.70
N GLN A 106 9.22 -9.19 14.37
CA GLN A 106 9.65 -10.23 15.33
C GLN A 106 11.00 -10.06 16.01
N PRO A 107 11.93 -9.17 15.63
CA PRO A 107 13.12 -9.02 16.47
C PRO A 107 12.72 -8.65 17.90
N THR A 108 12.91 -9.61 18.82
CA THR A 108 12.49 -9.48 20.24
C THR A 108 13.27 -8.44 21.01
N GLU A 109 14.42 -8.06 20.48
CA GLU A 109 15.28 -6.99 21.00
C GLU A 109 14.76 -5.59 20.69
N MET A 110 13.75 -5.47 19.82
CA MET A 110 13.14 -4.18 19.50
C MET A 110 12.11 -3.79 20.55
N ASP A 111 12.16 -2.55 21.02
CA ASP A 111 11.14 -1.98 21.94
C ASP A 111 9.72 -2.05 21.34
N SER A 112 9.64 -2.05 20.00
CA SER A 112 8.39 -2.13 19.25
C SER A 112 8.16 -3.52 18.64
N HIS A 113 8.57 -4.59 19.31
CA HIS A 113 8.29 -5.97 18.93
C HIS A 113 6.78 -6.21 18.75
N ILE A 114 6.43 -6.91 17.67
CA ILE A 114 5.05 -7.30 17.38
C ILE A 114 5.02 -8.82 17.18
N GLU A 115 4.20 -9.52 17.96
CA GLU A 115 3.96 -10.94 17.77
C GLU A 115 3.16 -11.18 16.49
N VAL A 116 3.71 -12.01 15.60
CA VAL A 116 3.03 -12.42 14.36
C VAL A 116 2.39 -13.78 14.57
N GLN A 117 1.07 -13.84 14.55
CA GLN A 117 0.31 -15.08 14.67
C GLN A 117 -0.45 -15.37 13.37
N LEU A 118 -0.25 -16.57 12.83
CA LEU A 118 -0.94 -17.00 11.63
C LEU A 118 -2.40 -17.39 11.95
N VAL A 119 -3.31 -17.06 11.05
CA VAL A 119 -4.70 -17.51 11.04
C VAL A 119 -4.86 -18.56 9.96
N SER A 120 -5.41 -19.70 10.34
CA SER A 120 -5.60 -20.84 9.45
C SER A 120 -6.58 -20.53 8.32
N VAL A 121 -6.52 -21.35 7.31
CA VAL A 121 -7.40 -21.32 6.13
C VAL A 121 -8.31 -22.53 6.14
N ASP A 122 -9.56 -22.35 5.78
CA ASP A 122 -10.45 -23.45 5.50
C ASP A 122 -9.98 -24.19 4.22
N PRO A 123 -9.53 -25.45 4.33
CA PRO A 123 -8.95 -26.17 3.21
C PRO A 123 -9.94 -26.50 2.08
N LEU A 124 -11.24 -26.38 2.34
CA LEU A 124 -12.27 -26.64 1.33
C LEU A 124 -12.54 -25.42 0.47
N SER A 125 -12.61 -24.24 1.09
CA SER A 125 -12.91 -22.99 0.39
C SER A 125 -11.64 -22.22 -0.05
N GLY A 126 -10.50 -22.49 0.59
CA GLY A 126 -9.27 -21.73 0.39
C GLY A 126 -9.38 -20.29 0.91
N ARG A 127 -10.27 -20.03 1.88
CA ARG A 127 -10.48 -18.71 2.50
C ARG A 127 -10.06 -18.73 3.95
N LEU A 128 -9.93 -17.56 4.55
CA LEU A 128 -9.59 -17.41 5.95
C LEU A 128 -10.64 -18.12 6.84
N ASP A 129 -10.18 -18.96 7.77
CA ASP A 129 -11.07 -19.62 8.74
C ASP A 129 -11.55 -18.60 9.78
N ILE A 130 -12.83 -18.21 9.63
CA ILE A 130 -13.49 -17.24 10.52
C ILE A 130 -13.53 -17.75 11.96
N SER A 131 -13.63 -19.06 12.18
CA SER A 131 -13.69 -19.63 13.52
C SER A 131 -12.32 -19.54 14.22
N ASP A 132 -11.25 -19.82 13.46
CA ASP A 132 -9.89 -19.67 13.96
C ASP A 132 -9.55 -18.19 14.20
N LEU A 133 -9.94 -17.29 13.28
CA LEU A 133 -9.81 -15.84 13.48
C LEU A 133 -10.52 -15.42 14.79
N ALA A 134 -11.77 -15.81 14.97
CA ALA A 134 -12.55 -15.46 16.17
C ALA A 134 -11.88 -15.95 17.46
N SER A 135 -11.28 -17.14 17.43
CA SER A 135 -10.59 -17.71 18.61
C SER A 135 -9.30 -16.97 18.98
N LYS A 136 -8.68 -16.29 18.00
CA LYS A 136 -7.41 -15.57 18.15
C LYS A 136 -7.61 -14.07 18.39
N MET A 137 -8.81 -13.54 18.15
CA MET A 137 -9.11 -12.13 18.44
C MET A 137 -9.02 -11.84 19.93
N GLY A 138 -8.41 -10.71 20.28
CA GLY A 138 -8.24 -10.27 21.67
C GLY A 138 -7.96 -8.77 21.74
N ASP A 139 -7.88 -8.25 22.95
CA ASP A 139 -7.60 -6.84 23.24
C ASP A 139 -6.13 -6.44 23.04
N ASP A 140 -5.27 -7.39 22.77
CA ASP A 140 -3.85 -7.23 22.43
C ASP A 140 -3.58 -7.23 20.92
N VAL A 141 -4.60 -7.51 20.08
CA VAL A 141 -4.47 -7.54 18.61
C VAL A 141 -4.47 -6.12 18.06
N ALA A 142 -3.37 -5.75 17.40
CA ALA A 142 -3.22 -4.46 16.70
C ALA A 142 -3.93 -4.45 15.35
N ALA A 143 -3.79 -5.54 14.59
CA ALA A 143 -4.37 -5.65 13.26
C ALA A 143 -4.65 -7.09 12.83
N VAL A 144 -5.54 -7.21 11.85
CA VAL A 144 -5.74 -8.41 11.05
C VAL A 144 -5.28 -8.12 9.62
N TYR A 145 -4.37 -8.94 9.07
CA TYR A 145 -3.91 -8.84 7.69
C TYR A 145 -4.36 -10.04 6.87
N PHE A 146 -4.92 -9.79 5.71
CA PHE A 146 -5.20 -10.77 4.67
C PHE A 146 -5.07 -10.19 3.26
N GLU A 147 -4.93 -11.05 2.25
CA GLU A 147 -4.84 -10.66 0.85
C GLU A 147 -6.15 -10.98 0.12
N ASN A 148 -6.60 -10.06 -0.74
CA ASN A 148 -7.78 -10.25 -1.57
C ASN A 148 -7.56 -9.68 -2.99
N PRO A 149 -7.34 -10.52 -4.03
CA PRO A 149 -7.25 -11.99 -3.96
C PRO A 149 -6.08 -12.49 -3.11
N SER A 150 -6.20 -13.72 -2.56
CA SER A 150 -5.13 -14.37 -1.81
C SER A 150 -3.95 -14.76 -2.72
N TYR A 151 -2.86 -15.20 -2.12
CA TYR A 151 -1.68 -15.71 -2.84
C TYR A 151 -2.02 -16.87 -3.82
N LEU A 152 -3.01 -17.67 -3.52
CA LEU A 152 -3.48 -18.75 -4.41
C LEU A 152 -4.60 -18.30 -5.38
N GLY A 153 -4.93 -17.02 -5.43
CA GLY A 153 -5.94 -16.46 -6.32
C GLY A 153 -7.38 -16.60 -5.82
N THR A 154 -7.58 -17.03 -4.57
CA THR A 154 -8.93 -17.12 -3.99
C THR A 154 -9.42 -15.72 -3.59
N ILE A 155 -10.67 -15.42 -3.95
CA ILE A 155 -11.35 -14.19 -3.52
C ILE A 155 -11.96 -14.40 -2.13
N GLU A 156 -11.60 -13.54 -1.18
CA GLU A 156 -12.15 -13.54 0.18
C GLU A 156 -13.53 -12.85 0.19
N THR A 157 -14.58 -13.66 0.17
CA THR A 157 -15.96 -13.15 0.14
C THR A 157 -16.48 -12.71 1.50
N GLU A 158 -15.81 -13.10 2.59
CA GLU A 158 -16.13 -12.71 3.96
C GLU A 158 -15.35 -11.47 4.42
N ALA A 159 -14.69 -10.75 3.50
CA ALA A 159 -13.82 -9.59 3.81
C ALA A 159 -14.52 -8.55 4.70
N ALA A 160 -15.78 -8.21 4.42
CA ALA A 160 -16.56 -7.27 5.25
C ALA A 160 -16.80 -7.80 6.68
N LYS A 161 -16.97 -9.10 6.84
CA LYS A 161 -17.14 -9.74 8.15
C LYS A 161 -15.83 -9.73 8.93
N ILE A 162 -14.70 -10.02 8.26
CA ILE A 162 -13.36 -9.94 8.86
C ILE A 162 -13.10 -8.52 9.37
N ALA A 163 -13.36 -7.50 8.53
CA ALA A 163 -13.22 -6.09 8.90
C ALA A 163 -14.11 -5.71 10.09
N SER A 164 -15.35 -6.18 10.11
CA SER A 164 -16.28 -5.94 11.23
C SER A 164 -15.79 -6.60 12.53
N MET A 165 -15.23 -7.80 12.47
CA MET A 165 -14.68 -8.51 13.63
C MET A 165 -13.45 -7.77 14.18
N ALA A 166 -12.53 -7.35 13.33
CA ALA A 166 -11.35 -6.56 13.72
C ALA A 166 -11.78 -5.26 14.41
N ARG A 167 -12.66 -4.49 13.78
CA ARG A 167 -13.19 -3.23 14.33
C ARG A 167 -13.89 -3.44 15.68
N SER A 168 -14.66 -4.50 15.84
CA SER A 168 -15.37 -4.81 17.09
C SER A 168 -14.41 -5.12 18.26
N ALA A 169 -13.22 -5.63 17.94
CA ALA A 169 -12.14 -5.86 18.90
C ALA A 169 -11.21 -4.64 19.07
N GLY A 170 -11.44 -3.56 18.32
CA GLY A 170 -10.58 -2.36 18.30
C GLY A 170 -9.24 -2.59 17.63
N ALA A 171 -9.16 -3.55 16.70
CA ALA A 171 -8.02 -3.81 15.84
C ALA A 171 -8.23 -3.18 14.45
N GLU A 172 -7.15 -2.80 13.77
CA GLU A 172 -7.19 -2.29 12.40
C GLU A 172 -7.26 -3.46 11.38
N THR A 173 -7.95 -3.23 10.27
CA THR A 173 -8.01 -4.18 9.14
C THR A 173 -7.04 -3.75 8.06
N ILE A 174 -6.02 -4.56 7.80
CA ILE A 174 -5.04 -4.34 6.74
C ILE A 174 -5.33 -5.32 5.61
N VAL A 175 -5.55 -4.82 4.40
CA VAL A 175 -5.83 -5.65 3.23
C VAL A 175 -4.73 -5.50 2.18
N GLY A 176 -4.19 -6.62 1.74
CA GLY A 176 -3.31 -6.70 0.59
C GLY A 176 -4.09 -6.89 -0.70
N VAL A 177 -3.82 -6.12 -1.75
CA VAL A 177 -4.54 -6.21 -3.03
C VAL A 177 -3.59 -6.23 -4.22
N ASP A 178 -3.97 -6.96 -5.28
CA ASP A 178 -3.45 -6.72 -6.61
C ASP A 178 -4.28 -5.59 -7.24
N PRO A 179 -3.68 -4.41 -7.54
CA PRO A 179 -4.44 -3.27 -8.05
C PRO A 179 -5.13 -3.53 -9.39
N LEU A 180 -4.63 -4.46 -10.21
CA LEU A 180 -5.29 -4.81 -11.49
C LEU A 180 -6.62 -5.53 -11.28
N SER A 181 -6.74 -6.33 -10.23
CA SER A 181 -7.97 -7.04 -9.89
C SER A 181 -9.12 -6.11 -9.54
N LEU A 182 -8.83 -4.90 -9.06
CA LEU A 182 -9.81 -3.91 -8.64
C LEU A 182 -10.63 -3.32 -9.80
N GLY A 183 -10.27 -3.61 -11.04
CA GLY A 183 -11.13 -3.33 -12.19
C GLY A 183 -12.43 -4.13 -12.20
N VAL A 184 -12.51 -5.25 -11.45
CA VAL A 184 -13.65 -6.19 -11.45
C VAL A 184 -14.10 -6.64 -10.07
N ILE A 185 -13.25 -6.59 -9.04
CA ILE A 185 -13.65 -6.92 -7.66
C ILE A 185 -13.92 -5.65 -6.85
N THR A 186 -14.68 -5.81 -5.77
CA THR A 186 -15.04 -4.70 -4.88
C THR A 186 -13.81 -4.05 -4.27
N ALA A 187 -13.77 -2.71 -4.30
CA ALA A 187 -12.69 -1.93 -3.71
C ALA A 187 -12.61 -2.16 -2.18
N PRO A 188 -11.39 -2.25 -1.60
CA PRO A 188 -11.23 -2.56 -0.19
C PRO A 188 -11.83 -1.51 0.76
N GLY A 189 -11.90 -0.25 0.37
CA GLY A 189 -12.58 0.79 1.13
C GLY A 189 -14.08 0.53 1.29
N ASP A 190 -14.72 -0.16 0.34
CA ASP A 190 -16.16 -0.44 0.36
C ASP A 190 -16.54 -1.51 1.40
N TYR A 191 -15.66 -2.47 1.67
CA TYR A 191 -15.92 -3.50 2.68
C TYR A 191 -15.25 -3.22 4.03
N GLY A 192 -14.68 -2.02 4.20
CA GLY A 192 -14.26 -1.52 5.50
C GLY A 192 -12.81 -1.82 5.86
N ALA A 193 -11.91 -1.96 4.89
CA ALA A 193 -10.47 -1.93 5.13
C ALA A 193 -10.06 -0.57 5.71
N ASP A 194 -9.21 -0.59 6.73
CA ASP A 194 -8.67 0.61 7.37
C ASP A 194 -7.37 1.05 6.69
N ILE A 195 -6.50 0.09 6.39
CA ILE A 195 -5.25 0.30 5.67
C ILE A 195 -5.19 -0.71 4.52
N VAL A 196 -4.76 -0.25 3.35
CA VAL A 196 -4.60 -1.11 2.17
C VAL A 196 -3.17 -1.03 1.67
N THR A 197 -2.63 -2.18 1.28
CA THR A 197 -1.30 -2.30 0.70
C THR A 197 -1.33 -3.09 -0.61
N GLY A 198 -0.38 -2.82 -1.48
CA GLY A 198 -0.27 -3.57 -2.72
C GLY A 198 1.00 -3.24 -3.48
N PRO A 199 1.31 -3.97 -4.56
CA PRO A 199 2.45 -3.71 -5.41
C PRO A 199 2.17 -2.56 -6.38
N VAL A 200 3.21 -1.78 -6.69
CA VAL A 200 3.16 -0.78 -7.77
C VAL A 200 3.61 -1.38 -9.11
N GLN A 201 4.34 -2.47 -9.06
CA GLN A 201 4.93 -3.09 -10.24
C GLN A 201 3.91 -3.37 -11.37
N PRO A 202 2.70 -3.91 -11.12
CA PRO A 202 1.72 -4.16 -12.18
C PRO A 202 1.12 -2.88 -12.79
N LEU A 203 1.41 -1.73 -12.23
CA LEU A 203 0.97 -0.42 -12.73
C LEU A 203 2.02 0.21 -13.67
N GLY A 204 2.48 -0.54 -14.68
CA GLY A 204 3.37 -0.02 -15.72
C GLY A 204 4.87 -0.03 -15.37
N VAL A 205 5.30 -0.82 -14.40
CA VAL A 205 6.73 -1.00 -14.09
C VAL A 205 7.21 -2.33 -14.64
N HIS A 206 8.29 -2.31 -15.41
CA HIS A 206 8.91 -3.53 -15.93
C HIS A 206 9.37 -4.47 -14.81
N MET A 207 9.55 -5.76 -15.09
CA MET A 207 9.90 -6.78 -14.09
C MET A 207 11.25 -6.56 -13.38
N GLN A 208 12.12 -5.70 -13.89
CA GLN A 208 13.38 -5.28 -13.25
C GLN A 208 14.21 -6.47 -12.72
N CYS A 209 14.56 -7.39 -13.61
CA CYS A 209 15.31 -8.63 -13.27
C CYS A 209 14.60 -9.54 -12.26
N GLY A 210 13.28 -9.53 -12.25
CA GLY A 210 12.45 -10.32 -11.33
C GLY A 210 12.17 -9.66 -10.00
N GLY A 211 12.61 -8.40 -9.79
CA GLY A 211 12.30 -7.64 -8.60
C GLY A 211 10.97 -6.89 -8.71
N GLY A 212 9.98 -7.24 -7.91
CA GLY A 212 8.75 -6.47 -7.73
C GLY A 212 9.03 -5.21 -6.96
N VAL A 213 9.36 -4.14 -7.65
CA VAL A 213 9.74 -2.86 -7.04
C VAL A 213 8.54 -1.97 -6.81
N GLY A 214 8.47 -1.39 -5.63
CA GLY A 214 7.42 -0.48 -5.20
C GLY A 214 6.23 -1.18 -4.55
N GLY A 215 5.86 -0.67 -3.39
CA GLY A 215 4.63 -1.01 -2.69
C GLY A 215 3.91 0.25 -2.26
N PHE A 216 2.59 0.26 -2.28
CA PHE A 216 1.80 1.39 -1.80
C PHE A 216 1.16 1.08 -0.44
N ILE A 217 0.88 2.14 0.31
CA ILE A 217 0.06 2.12 1.51
C ILE A 217 -1.01 3.18 1.34
N ALA A 218 -2.25 2.83 1.61
CA ALA A 218 -3.39 3.73 1.51
C ALA A 218 -4.28 3.62 2.75
N SER A 219 -4.98 4.71 3.08
CA SER A 219 -5.95 4.77 4.18
C SER A 219 -7.00 5.86 3.93
N ARG A 220 -7.95 5.98 4.85
CA ARG A 220 -8.83 7.16 4.91
C ARG A 220 -8.05 8.38 5.38
N ASP A 221 -8.56 9.58 5.03
CA ASP A 221 -8.02 10.86 5.50
C ASP A 221 -8.47 11.12 6.95
N GLU A 222 -7.92 10.33 7.86
CA GLU A 222 -8.09 10.50 9.30
C GLU A 222 -6.73 10.77 9.94
N GLU A 223 -6.67 11.71 10.87
CA GLU A 223 -5.44 12.16 11.51
C GLU A 223 -4.62 11.00 12.09
N LYS A 224 -5.29 10.00 12.67
CA LYS A 224 -4.64 8.80 13.25
C LYS A 224 -3.83 8.00 12.25
N TYR A 225 -4.23 8.00 10.95
CA TYR A 225 -3.45 7.35 9.89
C TYR A 225 -2.44 8.29 9.28
N VAL A 226 -2.87 9.52 8.96
CA VAL A 226 -2.04 10.51 8.27
C VAL A 226 -0.75 10.80 9.04
N LEU A 227 -0.81 10.84 10.38
CA LEU A 227 0.35 11.05 11.24
C LEU A 227 1.30 9.84 11.34
N GLU A 228 0.91 8.66 10.85
CA GLU A 228 1.71 7.43 10.95
C GLU A 228 2.43 7.02 9.67
N TYR A 229 2.17 7.69 8.56
CA TYR A 229 2.86 7.39 7.30
C TYR A 229 4.35 7.63 7.38
N ASN A 230 5.12 6.74 6.77
CA ASN A 230 6.58 6.73 6.76
C ASN A 230 7.20 7.25 5.45
N GLY A 231 6.38 7.63 4.48
CA GLY A 231 6.78 8.18 3.19
C GLY A 231 6.17 9.55 2.94
N PHE A 232 6.46 10.10 1.76
CA PHE A 232 5.87 11.37 1.38
C PHE A 232 4.39 11.22 1.03
N LEU A 233 3.60 12.15 1.56
CA LEU A 233 2.26 12.46 1.12
C LEU A 233 2.32 13.72 0.26
N VAL A 234 1.58 13.73 -0.84
CA VAL A 234 1.47 14.90 -1.73
C VAL A 234 0.04 15.41 -1.69
N SER A 235 -0.11 16.70 -1.51
CA SER A 235 -1.42 17.34 -1.36
C SER A 235 -1.52 18.59 -2.22
N ILE A 236 -2.74 18.98 -2.51
CA ILE A 236 -3.06 20.33 -3.04
C ILE A 236 -3.00 21.31 -1.88
N VAL A 237 -2.29 22.42 -2.08
CA VAL A 237 -2.16 23.49 -1.10
C VAL A 237 -2.55 24.83 -1.72
N GLU A 238 -3.16 25.70 -0.95
CA GLU A 238 -3.38 27.08 -1.36
C GLU A 238 -2.05 27.84 -1.43
N THR A 239 -1.86 28.63 -2.49
CA THR A 239 -0.66 29.46 -2.64
C THR A 239 -0.90 30.85 -2.02
N ILE A 240 0.19 31.64 -1.92
CA ILE A 240 0.09 33.06 -1.50
C ILE A 240 -0.70 33.92 -2.52
N GLN A 241 -0.93 33.41 -3.71
CA GLN A 241 -1.72 34.10 -4.74
C GLN A 241 -3.16 33.63 -4.64
N ASN A 242 -4.05 34.57 -4.37
CA ASN A 242 -5.46 34.27 -4.11
C ASN A 242 -6.11 33.52 -5.29
N GLY A 243 -6.75 32.39 -4.99
CA GLY A 243 -7.43 31.54 -5.97
C GLY A 243 -6.49 30.63 -6.78
N GLN A 244 -5.21 30.56 -6.44
CA GLN A 244 -4.27 29.61 -7.05
C GLN A 244 -3.91 28.49 -6.07
N VAL A 245 -3.81 27.29 -6.59
CA VAL A 245 -3.38 26.10 -5.85
C VAL A 245 -2.02 25.61 -6.37
N GLY A 246 -1.27 24.95 -5.51
CA GLY A 246 -0.02 24.28 -5.83
C GLY A 246 -0.03 22.85 -5.31
N PHE A 247 1.00 22.10 -5.65
CA PHE A 247 1.21 20.74 -5.16
C PHE A 247 2.43 20.72 -4.24
N GLY A 248 2.27 20.21 -3.04
CA GLY A 248 3.32 20.19 -2.03
C GLY A 248 3.37 18.90 -1.23
N LEU A 249 4.51 18.68 -0.56
CA LEU A 249 4.66 17.58 0.38
C LEU A 249 3.90 17.91 1.66
N ALA A 250 2.95 17.04 2.02
CA ALA A 250 2.23 17.13 3.29
C ALA A 250 3.01 16.44 4.41
N CYS A 251 2.86 16.95 5.63
CA CYS A 251 3.41 16.35 6.85
C CYS A 251 4.92 15.99 6.80
N PRO A 252 5.81 16.85 6.26
CA PRO A 252 7.23 16.50 6.10
C PRO A 252 7.95 16.30 7.45
N HIS A 253 7.36 16.77 8.55
CA HIS A 253 7.89 16.61 9.90
C HIS A 253 7.83 15.18 10.44
N GLN A 254 7.04 14.28 9.81
CA GLN A 254 6.92 12.88 10.23
C GLN A 254 8.12 12.03 9.85
N ASN A 255 8.94 12.48 8.90
CA ASN A 255 10.13 11.76 8.48
C ASN A 255 11.31 12.00 9.43
N SER A 256 12.32 11.14 9.34
CA SER A 256 13.52 11.22 10.19
C SER A 256 14.38 12.50 9.96
N TYR A 257 14.23 13.18 8.82
CA TYR A 257 14.90 14.44 8.59
C TYR A 257 14.35 15.58 9.45
N GLY A 258 13.03 15.59 9.67
CA GLY A 258 12.35 16.58 10.52
C GLY A 258 12.31 16.19 11.99
N SER A 259 12.02 14.93 12.27
CA SER A 259 11.70 14.43 13.62
C SER A 259 12.76 13.52 14.24
N ARG A 260 13.84 13.20 13.51
CA ARG A 260 14.95 12.35 13.96
C ARG A 260 14.45 11.06 14.61
N GLU A 261 14.70 10.87 15.90
CA GLU A 261 14.33 9.70 16.69
C GLU A 261 12.81 9.49 16.78
N HIS A 262 12.02 10.52 16.54
CA HIS A 262 10.56 10.47 16.51
C HIS A 262 9.99 10.24 15.09
N GLY A 263 10.85 10.06 14.09
CA GLY A 263 10.44 9.75 12.72
C GLY A 263 9.79 8.37 12.61
N LYS A 264 8.86 8.25 11.70
CA LYS A 264 8.01 7.05 11.52
C LYS A 264 8.61 6.09 10.50
N ASP A 265 9.60 5.29 10.85
CA ASP A 265 10.17 4.24 9.98
C ASP A 265 10.53 4.74 8.55
N TRP A 266 11.07 5.92 8.43
CA TRP A 266 11.30 6.63 7.17
C TRP A 266 12.05 5.79 6.14
N THR A 267 11.46 5.62 4.94
CA THR A 267 12.06 4.82 3.86
C THR A 267 13.06 5.58 3.00
N GLY A 268 13.15 6.91 3.14
CA GLY A 268 14.06 7.73 2.34
C GLY A 268 13.80 7.62 0.84
N ASN A 269 14.75 8.00 0.01
CA ASN A 269 14.69 7.97 -1.46
C ASN A 269 14.22 6.63 -2.02
N SER A 270 12.94 6.32 -1.85
CA SER A 270 12.31 5.09 -2.26
C SER A 270 12.03 5.06 -3.78
N THR A 271 11.05 4.30 -4.19
CA THR A 271 10.73 4.04 -5.59
C THR A 271 9.81 5.10 -6.20
N TYR A 272 10.04 6.37 -5.90
CA TYR A 272 9.14 7.47 -6.27
C TYR A 272 9.01 7.70 -7.79
N LEU A 273 10.01 7.31 -8.56
CA LEU A 273 9.93 7.33 -10.03
C LEU A 273 8.82 6.39 -10.54
N TRP A 274 8.56 5.30 -9.83
CA TRP A 274 7.50 4.36 -10.20
C TRP A 274 6.09 4.89 -9.93
N ALA A 275 5.94 5.89 -9.07
CA ALA A 275 4.67 6.62 -8.97
C ALA A 275 4.34 7.36 -10.26
N ILE A 276 5.36 7.89 -10.96
CA ILE A 276 5.18 8.54 -12.26
C ILE A 276 4.78 7.49 -13.32
N ALA A 277 5.46 6.34 -13.36
CA ALA A 277 5.07 5.24 -14.23
C ALA A 277 3.62 4.82 -13.98
N GLY A 278 3.25 4.65 -12.71
CA GLY A 278 1.89 4.29 -12.30
C GLY A 278 0.84 5.33 -12.70
N ALA A 279 1.13 6.61 -12.53
CA ALA A 279 0.23 7.69 -12.94
C ALA A 279 -0.04 7.66 -14.45
N VAL A 280 1.00 7.51 -15.24
CA VAL A 280 0.89 7.42 -16.71
C VAL A 280 0.10 6.18 -17.12
N TYR A 281 0.41 5.03 -16.53
CA TYR A 281 -0.24 3.76 -16.83
C TYR A 281 -1.73 3.80 -16.48
N MET A 282 -2.08 4.24 -15.28
CA MET A 282 -3.47 4.36 -14.84
C MET A 282 -4.26 5.37 -15.68
N SER A 283 -3.65 6.51 -16.04
CA SER A 283 -4.27 7.51 -16.92
C SER A 283 -4.56 6.96 -18.32
N LEU A 284 -3.67 6.13 -18.84
CA LEU A 284 -3.83 5.52 -20.16
C LEU A 284 -4.93 4.45 -20.17
N LEU A 285 -4.96 3.59 -19.14
CA LEU A 285 -5.97 2.54 -19.04
C LEU A 285 -7.36 3.11 -18.74
N GLY A 286 -7.45 4.03 -17.81
CA GLY A 286 -8.74 4.50 -17.30
C GLY A 286 -9.62 3.37 -16.77
N PRO A 287 -10.86 3.65 -16.36
CA PRO A 287 -11.76 2.63 -15.79
C PRO A 287 -12.06 1.46 -16.74
N GLU A 288 -12.17 1.74 -18.04
CA GLU A 288 -12.43 0.71 -19.05
C GLU A 288 -11.26 -0.26 -19.18
N GLY A 289 -10.02 0.26 -19.26
CA GLY A 289 -8.82 -0.57 -19.35
C GLY A 289 -8.62 -1.43 -18.11
N PHE A 290 -8.87 -0.89 -16.90
CA PHE A 290 -8.81 -1.67 -15.67
C PHE A 290 -9.84 -2.79 -15.65
N ARG A 291 -11.07 -2.53 -16.14
CA ARG A 291 -12.10 -3.58 -16.27
C ARG A 291 -11.69 -4.65 -17.27
N GLU A 292 -11.11 -4.26 -18.40
CA GLU A 292 -10.62 -5.20 -19.42
C GLU A 292 -9.50 -6.09 -18.87
N VAL A 293 -8.47 -5.49 -18.26
CA VAL A 293 -7.34 -6.24 -17.69
C VAL A 293 -7.77 -7.10 -16.51
N GLY A 294 -8.66 -6.59 -15.64
CA GLY A 294 -9.16 -7.35 -14.49
C GLY A 294 -9.99 -8.58 -14.87
N ASN A 295 -10.55 -8.63 -16.09
CA ASN A 295 -11.30 -9.78 -16.60
C ASN A 295 -10.42 -10.85 -17.26
N LEU A 296 -9.13 -10.57 -17.48
CA LEU A 296 -8.17 -11.53 -18.05
C LEU A 296 -7.61 -12.48 -17.01
#